data_138d16ea572be9c1b37854d0f3728591
#
_entry.id   138d16ea572be9c1b37854d0f3728591
#
_cell.length_a   1.000
_cell.length_b   1.000
_cell.length_c   1.000
_cell.angle_alpha   90.00
_cell.angle_beta   90.00
_cell.angle_gamma   90.00
#
_symmetry.space_group_name_H-M   'P 1'
#
loop_
_entity.id
_entity.type
_entity.pdbx_description
1 polymer ?
#
loop_
_entity_poly.entity_id
_entity_poly.type
_entity_poly.pdbx_seq_one_letter_code
_entity_poly.pdbx_strand_id
1 'polypeptide(L)' 'GRIEEVLVEAENTKDKTQVMGRTGGNRLTFFAGDINQLKGQIVKVKITEVRAFSLTGVAVEIPQLVTV' A
#
# COMPACT_ATOMS: atom_id res chain seq x y z
N GLY A 1 5.86 -3.48 13.58
CA GLY A 1 6.81 -3.63 12.58
C GLY A 1 6.72 -4.80 11.61
N ARG A 2 5.54 -5.35 11.33
CA ARG A 2 5.39 -6.41 10.34
C ARG A 2 5.46 -5.83 8.94
N ILE A 3 6.02 -6.62 8.02
CA ILE A 3 5.97 -6.31 6.60
C ILE A 3 4.89 -7.18 5.99
N GLU A 4 3.94 -6.54 5.30
CA GLU A 4 2.86 -7.22 4.62
C GLU A 4 2.90 -6.90 3.13
N GLU A 5 2.47 -7.85 2.32
CA GLU A 5 2.29 -7.61 0.89
C GLU A 5 0.90 -7.05 0.67
N VAL A 6 0.82 -5.91 -0.01
CA VAL A 6 -0.44 -5.20 -0.23
C VAL A 6 -0.69 -5.08 -1.73
N LEU A 7 -1.82 -5.58 -2.18
CA LEU A 7 -2.27 -5.37 -3.56
C LEU A 7 -2.94 -4.00 -3.64
N VAL A 8 -2.33 -3.09 -4.38
CA VAL A 8 -2.81 -1.71 -4.49
C VAL A 8 -4.02 -1.66 -5.41
N GLU A 9 -5.12 -1.12 -4.91
CA GLU A 9 -6.39 -1.09 -5.62
C GLU A 9 -6.80 0.30 -6.06
N ALA A 10 -6.58 1.31 -5.22
CA ALA A 10 -7.09 2.63 -5.48
C ALA A 10 -6.30 3.70 -4.73
N GLU A 11 -6.59 4.95 -5.07
CA GLU A 11 -6.09 6.10 -4.36
C GLU A 11 -6.95 6.36 -3.12
N ASN A 12 -6.33 6.84 -2.04
CA ASN A 12 -7.09 7.25 -0.87
C ASN A 12 -7.87 8.53 -1.20
N THR A 13 -9.19 8.46 -1.15
CA THR A 13 -10.04 9.58 -1.52
C THR A 13 -9.90 10.79 -0.58
N LYS A 14 -9.45 10.56 0.64
CA LYS A 14 -9.27 11.62 1.63
C LYS A 14 -7.87 12.22 1.61
N ASP A 15 -6.91 11.50 1.04
CA ASP A 15 -5.52 11.94 0.98
C ASP A 15 -4.89 11.36 -0.28
N LYS A 16 -4.81 12.17 -1.32
CA LYS A 16 -4.34 11.73 -2.63
C LYS A 16 -2.84 11.44 -2.67
N THR A 17 -2.11 11.73 -1.59
CA THR A 17 -0.72 11.32 -1.47
C THR A 17 -0.59 9.87 -1.03
N GLN A 18 -1.70 9.23 -0.66
CA GLN A 18 -1.72 7.84 -0.23
C GLN A 18 -2.50 6.98 -1.21
N VAL A 19 -2.09 5.72 -1.26
CA VAL A 19 -2.84 4.67 -1.96
C VAL A 19 -3.41 3.72 -0.93
N MET A 20 -4.37 2.92 -1.35
CA MET A 20 -4.95 1.89 -0.50
C MET A 20 -4.97 0.57 -1.24
N GLY A 21 -4.90 -0.49 -0.46
CA GLY A 21 -4.95 -1.84 -0.98
C GLY A 21 -5.29 -2.81 0.11
N ARG A 22 -5.13 -4.10 -0.18
CA ARG A 22 -5.46 -5.15 0.77
C ARG A 22 -4.32 -6.12 0.91
N THR A 23 -4.11 -6.58 2.14
CA THR A 23 -3.15 -7.65 2.42
C THR A 23 -3.73 -8.99 2.01
N GLY A 24 -2.91 -10.04 2.08
CA GLY A 24 -3.36 -11.40 1.84
C GLY A 24 -4.50 -11.83 2.78
N GLY A 25 -4.58 -11.23 3.97
CA GLY A 25 -5.69 -11.47 4.89
C GLY A 25 -6.88 -10.55 4.67
N ASN A 26 -6.92 -9.86 3.54
CA ASN A 26 -8.00 -8.94 3.17
C ASN A 26 -8.13 -7.73 4.11
N ARG A 27 -7.01 -7.30 4.71
CA ARG A 27 -6.99 -6.11 5.57
C ARG A 27 -6.75 -4.87 4.74
N LEU A 28 -7.61 -3.88 4.90
CA LEU A 28 -7.45 -2.58 4.22
C LEU A 28 -6.22 -1.87 4.75
N THR A 29 -5.36 -1.42 3.85
CA THR A 29 -4.07 -0.83 4.20
C THR A 29 -3.84 0.46 3.42
N PHE A 30 -3.37 1.49 4.12
CA PHE A 30 -3.04 2.79 3.53
C PHE A 30 -1.55 3.06 3.66
N PHE A 31 -0.95 3.58 2.62
CA PHE A 31 0.45 4.01 2.66
C PHE A 31 0.71 5.05 1.56
N ALA A 32 1.77 5.85 1.74
CA ALA A 32 2.12 6.88 0.77
C ALA A 32 2.59 6.26 -0.54
N GLY A 33 2.07 6.74 -1.65
CA GLY A 33 2.45 6.24 -2.96
C GLY A 33 1.67 6.92 -4.08
N ASP A 34 2.10 6.67 -5.31
CA ASP A 34 1.47 7.23 -6.51
C ASP A 34 0.63 6.14 -7.16
N ILE A 35 -0.68 6.35 -7.20
CA ILE A 35 -1.60 5.38 -7.77
C ILE A 35 -1.30 5.07 -9.24
N ASN A 36 -0.80 6.06 -9.98
CA ASN A 36 -0.49 5.86 -11.39
C ASN A 36 0.64 4.85 -11.59
N GLN A 37 1.53 4.72 -10.61
CA GLN A 37 2.62 3.76 -10.66
C GLN A 37 2.27 2.44 -10.00
N LEU A 38 1.43 2.47 -8.98
CA LEU A 38 1.26 1.34 -8.09
C LEU A 38 -0.03 0.55 -8.28
N LYS A 39 -1.00 1.10 -8.99
CA LYS A 39 -2.29 0.41 -9.16
C LYS A 39 -2.10 -0.98 -9.76
N GLY A 40 -2.65 -1.99 -9.10
CA GLY A 40 -2.54 -3.37 -9.54
C GLY A 40 -1.22 -4.03 -9.16
N GLN A 41 -0.33 -3.32 -8.49
CA GLN A 41 0.96 -3.87 -8.06
C GLN A 41 0.88 -4.41 -6.64
N ILE A 42 1.73 -5.38 -6.36
CA ILE A 42 1.90 -5.87 -4.99
C ILE A 42 3.12 -5.17 -4.41
N VAL A 43 2.90 -4.46 -3.31
CA VAL A 43 3.94 -3.65 -2.67
C VAL A 43 4.17 -4.17 -1.25
N LYS A 44 5.43 -4.28 -0.86
CA LYS A 44 5.76 -4.65 0.52
C LYS A 44 5.70 -3.40 1.38
N VAL A 45 4.88 -3.47 2.41
CA VAL A 45 4.58 -2.34 3.29
C VAL A 45 4.91 -2.72 4.73
N LYS A 46 5.72 -1.88 5.38
CA LYS A 46 5.98 -2.03 6.81
C LYS A 46 4.83 -1.36 7.56
N ILE A 47 4.12 -2.13 8.37
CA ILE A 47 2.98 -1.63 9.12
C ILE A 47 3.47 -0.80 10.29
N THR A 48 3.03 0.46 10.35
CA THR A 48 3.40 1.40 11.41
C THR A 48 2.28 1.64 12.39
N GLU A 49 1.03 1.40 11.98
CA GLU A 49 -0.13 1.62 12.85
C GLU A 49 -1.22 0.62 12.53
N VAL A 50 -1.81 0.07 13.56
CA VAL A 50 -2.95 -0.87 13.43
C VAL A 50 -4.17 -0.18 14.02
N ARG A 51 -5.22 -0.07 13.21
CA ARG A 51 -6.50 0.49 13.62
C ARG A 51 -7.56 -0.61 13.59
N ALA A 52 -8.76 -0.29 14.10
CA ALA A 52 -9.83 -1.29 14.20
C ALA A 52 -10.18 -1.92 12.85
N PHE A 53 -10.18 -1.12 11.78
CA PHE A 53 -10.62 -1.59 10.46
C PHE A 53 -9.59 -1.40 9.35
N SER A 54 -8.39 -0.93 9.69
CA SER A 54 -7.38 -0.66 8.68
C SER A 54 -5.97 -0.70 9.26
N LEU A 55 -5.00 -0.78 8.36
CA LEU A 55 -3.58 -0.70 8.69
C LEU A 55 -3.01 0.53 8.00
N THR A 56 -1.99 1.12 8.61
CA THR A 56 -1.23 2.19 7.99
C THR A 56 0.24 1.79 7.99
N GLY A 57 0.95 2.13 6.93
CA GLY A 57 2.34 1.76 6.84
C GLY A 57 3.12 2.58 5.84
N VAL A 58 4.35 2.14 5.59
CA VAL A 58 5.24 2.76 4.61
C VAL A 58 5.75 1.69 3.66
N ALA A 59 5.82 2.02 2.39
CA ALA A 59 6.36 1.11 1.38
C ALA A 59 7.85 0.90 1.66
N VAL A 60 8.27 -0.34 1.78
CA VAL A 60 9.68 -0.70 1.98
C VAL A 60 10.31 -1.25 0.73
N GLU A 61 9.49 -1.64 -0.24
CA GLU A 61 9.96 -2.10 -1.53
C GLU A 61 8.90 -1.77 -2.56
N ILE A 62 9.25 -0.86 -3.48
CA ILE A 62 8.34 -0.44 -4.54
C ILE A 62 8.73 -1.20 -5.80
N PRO A 63 7.75 -1.85 -6.50
CA PRO A 63 8.06 -2.50 -7.76
C PRO A 63 8.66 -1.48 -8.71
N GLN A 64 9.86 -1.77 -9.21
CA GLN A 64 10.48 -0.89 -10.19
C GLN A 64 9.92 -1.21 -11.55
N LEU A 65 9.44 -0.18 -12.24
CA LEU A 65 9.19 -0.30 -13.66
C LEU A 65 10.55 -0.46 -14.30
N VAL A 66 10.79 -1.64 -14.84
CA VAL A 66 12.03 -1.86 -15.58
C VAL A 66 11.93 -1.08 -16.86
N THR A 67 12.54 0.06 -16.88
CA THR A 67 12.78 0.77 -18.14
C THR A 67 14.10 0.27 -18.67
N VAL A 68 14.03 -0.36 -19.75
CA VAL A 68 15.23 -0.75 -20.47
C VAL A 68 15.54 0.33 -21.48
#